data_d81cb6f2ac377ad01d6ef17b16fb48fe
#
_entry.id   d81cb6f2ac377ad01d6ef17b16fb48fe
#
_cell.length_a   1.000
_cell.length_b   1.000
_cell.length_c   1.000
_cell.angle_alpha   90.00
_cell.angle_beta   90.00
_cell.angle_gamma   90.00
#
_symmetry.space_group_name_H-M   'P 1'
#
loop_
_entity.id
_entity.type
_entity.pdbx_description
1 polymer ?
#
loop_
_entity_poly.entity_id
_entity_poly.type
_entity_poly.pdbx_seq_one_letter_code
_entity_poly.pdbx_strand_id
1 'polypeptide(L)'
;EVTAAFATICMAFIFLPRYLAGAFTTLPEFLNDRFDDGVRRMSVILFMVGYGLVTIPSVLYSGSIAVLQLFDVPELLNIPYSQALALTIVCIGCVGAVYAVFGGLRAVAISDTLNGVGLLIIGIAVPLLGLSALGNGSIGEGLNIITSTETQKLNAIGSSTDPTPFGTLFTGMLFANLFYWCTNQYVIQRTLGAKNLAEGQKGVLFSGFFKVLVPFMMMIPGVIAFHMYGPGLATIDLAYPQLIRDVLPVYATGFFLANDIGVSQFQWF
;
A
#
# COMPACT_ATOMS: atom_id res chain seq x y z
N GLU A 1 0.95 -8.87 -7.80
CA GLU A 1 1.14 -7.61 -8.52
C GLU A 1 0.91 -7.74 -10.04
N VAL A 2 1.29 -8.83 -10.71
CA VAL A 2 1.05 -9.03 -12.16
C VAL A 2 -0.44 -8.92 -12.52
N THR A 3 -1.31 -9.55 -11.73
CA THR A 3 -2.78 -9.45 -11.92
C THR A 3 -3.30 -8.04 -11.65
N ALA A 4 -2.67 -7.29 -10.73
CA ALA A 4 -2.99 -5.89 -10.49
C ALA A 4 -2.59 -5.01 -11.69
N ALA A 5 -1.40 -5.22 -12.27
CA ALA A 5 -0.97 -4.54 -13.48
C ALA A 5 -1.91 -4.83 -14.66
N PHE A 6 -2.35 -6.09 -14.81
CA PHE A 6 -3.37 -6.44 -15.81
C PHE A 6 -4.70 -5.72 -15.56
N ALA A 7 -5.15 -5.66 -14.31
CA ALA A 7 -6.37 -4.95 -13.95
C ALA A 7 -6.30 -3.45 -14.25
N THR A 8 -5.14 -2.81 -14.08
CA THR A 8 -4.97 -1.40 -14.50
C THR A 8 -5.06 -1.20 -16.01
N ILE A 9 -4.60 -2.16 -16.82
CA ILE A 9 -4.81 -2.14 -18.27
C ILE A 9 -6.31 -2.23 -18.60
N CYS A 10 -7.02 -3.16 -17.94
CA CYS A 10 -8.48 -3.26 -18.09
C CYS A 10 -9.17 -1.96 -17.66
N MET A 11 -8.75 -1.35 -16.55
CA MET A 11 -9.27 -0.05 -16.12
C MET A 11 -9.08 1.02 -17.19
N ALA A 12 -7.88 1.15 -17.75
CA ALA A 12 -7.56 2.19 -18.72
C ALA A 12 -8.37 2.07 -20.02
N PHE A 13 -8.54 0.85 -20.54
CA PHE A 13 -9.12 0.66 -21.89
C PHE A 13 -10.57 0.21 -21.88
N ILE A 14 -11.05 -0.41 -20.80
CA ILE A 14 -12.41 -0.96 -20.76
C ILE A 14 -13.32 -0.12 -19.86
N PHE A 15 -12.91 0.14 -18.62
CA PHE A 15 -13.78 0.76 -17.63
C PHE A 15 -13.77 2.29 -17.70
N LEU A 16 -12.61 2.92 -17.73
CA LEU A 16 -12.49 4.38 -17.71
C LEU A 16 -13.22 5.08 -18.88
N PRO A 17 -13.15 4.60 -20.13
CA PRO A 17 -13.92 5.20 -21.21
C PRO A 17 -15.43 5.18 -20.95
N ARG A 18 -15.95 4.11 -20.35
CA ARG A 18 -17.38 3.97 -20.02
C ARG A 18 -17.79 4.88 -18.89
N TYR A 19 -16.98 4.99 -17.84
CA TYR A 19 -17.25 5.87 -16.71
C TYR A 19 -17.28 7.34 -17.14
N LEU A 20 -16.31 7.78 -17.93
CA LEU A 20 -16.26 9.17 -18.41
C LEU A 20 -17.34 9.48 -19.45
N ALA A 21 -17.68 8.53 -20.31
CA ALA A 21 -18.78 8.71 -21.28
C ALA A 21 -20.14 8.88 -20.61
N GLY A 22 -20.35 8.18 -19.48
CA GLY A 22 -21.58 8.33 -18.66
C GLY A 22 -21.53 9.49 -17.68
N ALA A 23 -20.41 10.24 -17.62
CA ALA A 23 -20.18 11.33 -16.66
C ALA A 23 -20.40 10.92 -15.18
N PHE A 24 -20.17 9.64 -14.86
CA PHE A 24 -20.34 9.14 -13.50
C PHE A 24 -19.21 9.64 -12.60
N THR A 25 -19.57 10.11 -11.42
CA THR A 25 -18.63 10.56 -10.39
C THR A 25 -18.32 9.49 -9.36
N THR A 26 -19.21 8.51 -9.23
CA THR A 26 -19.09 7.41 -8.28
C THR A 26 -19.51 6.08 -8.86
N LEU A 27 -18.94 4.98 -8.34
CA LEU A 27 -19.36 3.63 -8.73
C LEU A 27 -20.84 3.34 -8.39
N PRO A 28 -21.37 3.70 -7.21
CA PRO A 28 -22.78 3.51 -6.93
C PRO A 28 -23.71 4.23 -7.92
N GLU A 29 -23.31 5.38 -8.46
CA GLU A 29 -24.05 6.08 -9.49
C GLU A 29 -24.08 5.30 -10.82
N PHE A 30 -22.94 4.74 -11.23
CA PHE A 30 -22.86 3.85 -12.38
C PHE A 30 -23.74 2.60 -12.22
N LEU A 31 -23.77 2.03 -11.00
CA LEU A 31 -24.61 0.86 -10.70
C LEU A 31 -26.11 1.22 -10.72
N ASN A 32 -26.47 2.44 -10.31
CA ASN A 32 -27.83 2.95 -10.41
C ASN A 32 -28.32 3.04 -11.86
N ASP A 33 -27.47 3.53 -12.74
CA ASP A 33 -27.78 3.66 -14.17
C ASP A 33 -27.91 2.27 -14.84
N ARG A 34 -27.10 1.31 -14.40
CA ARG A 34 -27.09 -0.04 -14.98
C ARG A 34 -28.17 -0.97 -14.46
N PHE A 35 -28.58 -0.78 -13.21
CA PHE A 35 -29.52 -1.65 -12.50
C PHE A 35 -30.70 -0.83 -11.96
N ASP A 36 -30.65 -0.50 -10.67
CA ASP A 36 -31.70 0.26 -9.98
C ASP A 36 -31.17 0.98 -8.71
N ASP A 37 -32.06 1.78 -8.09
CA ASP A 37 -31.74 2.51 -6.86
C ASP A 37 -31.54 1.56 -5.65
N GLY A 38 -32.08 0.36 -5.65
CA GLY A 38 -31.87 -0.65 -4.62
C GLY A 38 -30.42 -1.13 -4.62
N VAL A 39 -29.88 -1.47 -5.79
CA VAL A 39 -28.46 -1.86 -5.96
C VAL A 39 -27.52 -0.72 -5.57
N ARG A 40 -27.85 0.52 -5.94
CA ARG A 40 -27.09 1.71 -5.52
C ARG A 40 -27.00 1.81 -4.00
N ARG A 41 -28.15 1.77 -3.29
CA ARG A 41 -28.18 1.87 -1.82
C ARG A 41 -27.41 0.74 -1.15
N MET A 42 -27.60 -0.48 -1.62
CA MET A 42 -26.88 -1.63 -1.09
C MET A 42 -25.36 -1.49 -1.27
N SER A 43 -24.91 -1.02 -2.43
CA SER A 43 -23.49 -0.79 -2.72
C SER A 43 -22.89 0.29 -1.80
N VAL A 44 -23.62 1.40 -1.59
CA VAL A 44 -23.18 2.47 -0.67
C VAL A 44 -23.03 1.92 0.75
N ILE A 45 -24.01 1.19 1.26
CA ILE A 45 -23.95 0.60 2.60
C ILE A 45 -22.76 -0.37 2.71
N LEU A 46 -22.58 -1.24 1.70
CA LEU A 46 -21.47 -2.19 1.67
C LEU A 46 -20.11 -1.50 1.72
N PHE A 47 -19.91 -0.45 0.93
CA PHE A 47 -18.68 0.32 0.94
C PHE A 47 -18.48 1.07 2.26
N MET A 48 -19.51 1.69 2.81
CA MET A 48 -19.42 2.39 4.11
C MET A 48 -19.04 1.43 5.24
N VAL A 49 -19.68 0.26 5.31
CA VAL A 49 -19.37 -0.76 6.31
C VAL A 49 -17.97 -1.33 6.09
N GLY A 50 -17.62 -1.70 4.86
CA GLY A 50 -16.32 -2.25 4.52
C GLY A 50 -15.17 -1.28 4.82
N TYR A 51 -15.30 -0.02 4.41
CA TYR A 51 -14.27 0.98 4.69
C TYR A 51 -14.24 1.38 6.16
N GLY A 52 -15.39 1.67 6.77
CA GLY A 52 -15.46 2.17 8.13
C GLY A 52 -15.06 1.16 9.20
N LEU A 53 -15.47 -0.11 9.05
CA LEU A 53 -15.24 -1.12 10.08
C LEU A 53 -14.05 -2.04 9.81
N VAL A 54 -13.61 -2.19 8.57
CA VAL A 54 -12.51 -3.10 8.24
C VAL A 54 -11.28 -2.32 7.82
N THR A 55 -11.42 -1.49 6.80
CA THR A 55 -10.28 -0.95 6.11
C THR A 55 -9.58 0.17 6.91
N ILE A 56 -10.34 1.18 7.35
CA ILE A 56 -9.77 2.30 8.15
C ILE A 56 -9.11 1.80 9.44
N PRO A 57 -9.74 0.96 10.27
CA PRO A 57 -9.10 0.45 11.48
C PRO A 57 -7.81 -0.33 11.20
N SER A 58 -7.80 -1.18 10.18
CA SER A 58 -6.63 -2.00 9.83
C SER A 58 -5.41 -1.14 9.47
N VAL A 59 -5.63 -0.07 8.72
CA VAL A 59 -4.54 0.81 8.28
C VAL A 59 -4.06 1.72 9.41
N LEU A 60 -4.97 2.32 10.16
CA LEU A 60 -4.60 3.10 11.32
C LEU A 60 -3.80 2.26 12.33
N TYR A 61 -4.18 1.00 12.50
CA TYR A 61 -3.44 0.05 13.33
C TYR A 61 -2.02 -0.18 12.80
N SER A 62 -1.88 -0.52 11.53
CA SER A 62 -0.57 -0.79 10.91
C SER A 62 0.36 0.43 10.94
N GLY A 63 -0.15 1.61 10.57
CA GLY A 63 0.62 2.86 10.62
C GLY A 63 1.01 3.24 12.06
N SER A 64 0.13 2.99 13.03
CA SER A 64 0.43 3.26 14.44
C SER A 64 1.51 2.35 15.00
N ILE A 65 1.57 1.07 14.61
CA ILE A 65 2.66 0.17 15.00
C ILE A 65 4.01 0.70 14.50
N ALA A 66 4.09 1.13 13.26
CA ALA A 66 5.32 1.70 12.71
C ALA A 66 5.79 2.94 13.49
N VAL A 67 4.87 3.85 13.83
CA VAL A 67 5.17 5.04 14.64
C VAL A 67 5.63 4.66 16.05
N LEU A 68 4.94 3.72 16.70
CA LEU A 68 5.32 3.29 18.06
C LEU A 68 6.75 2.74 18.10
N GLN A 69 7.14 1.97 17.09
CA GLN A 69 8.45 1.33 17.07
C GLN A 69 9.59 2.30 16.71
N LEU A 70 9.31 3.22 15.80
CA LEU A 70 10.32 4.16 15.36
C LEU A 70 10.61 5.27 16.39
N PHE A 71 9.62 5.63 17.20
CA PHE A 71 9.75 6.67 18.22
C PHE A 71 9.80 6.16 19.66
N ASP A 72 9.70 4.85 19.88
CA ASP A 72 9.59 4.26 21.22
C ASP A 72 8.55 4.99 22.10
N VAL A 73 7.38 5.28 21.52
CA VAL A 73 6.32 6.11 22.14
C VAL A 73 5.91 5.62 23.52
N PRO A 74 5.85 4.30 23.82
CA PRO A 74 5.56 3.82 25.15
C PRO A 74 6.58 4.28 26.19
N GLU A 75 7.87 4.27 25.85
CA GLU A 75 8.95 4.73 26.74
C GLU A 75 8.95 6.25 26.87
N LEU A 76 8.75 6.96 25.75
CA LEU A 76 8.72 8.43 25.71
C LEU A 76 7.63 9.01 26.62
N LEU A 77 6.43 8.38 26.60
CA LEU A 77 5.28 8.84 27.37
C LEU A 77 5.14 8.13 28.73
N ASN A 78 5.97 7.13 29.02
CA ASN A 78 5.91 6.29 30.22
C ASN A 78 4.51 5.68 30.46
N ILE A 79 3.90 5.14 29.40
CA ILE A 79 2.58 4.51 29.42
C ILE A 79 2.63 3.08 28.86
N PRO A 80 1.67 2.20 29.23
CA PRO A 80 1.59 0.85 28.68
C PRO A 80 1.43 0.86 27.14
N TYR A 81 2.01 -0.14 26.47
CA TYR A 81 1.97 -0.28 25.01
C TYR A 81 0.55 -0.16 24.41
N SER A 82 -0.45 -0.76 25.05
CA SER A 82 -1.84 -0.71 24.58
C SER A 82 -2.43 0.70 24.60
N GLN A 83 -2.07 1.50 25.60
CA GLN A 83 -2.51 2.89 25.70
C GLN A 83 -1.78 3.78 24.70
N ALA A 84 -0.47 3.57 24.51
CA ALA A 84 0.31 4.25 23.49
C ALA A 84 -0.23 3.96 22.09
N LEU A 85 -0.56 2.71 21.81
CA LEU A 85 -1.17 2.30 20.53
C LEU A 85 -2.52 3.00 20.29
N ALA A 86 -3.42 2.95 21.26
CA ALA A 86 -4.72 3.60 21.17
C ALA A 86 -4.60 5.12 20.98
N LEU A 87 -3.70 5.77 21.71
CA LEU A 87 -3.43 7.19 21.57
C LEU A 87 -2.91 7.53 20.18
N THR A 88 -1.95 6.77 19.67
CA THR A 88 -1.37 6.98 18.35
C THR A 88 -2.41 6.80 17.25
N ILE A 89 -3.24 5.76 17.32
CA ILE A 89 -4.36 5.54 16.37
C ILE A 89 -5.28 6.76 16.34
N VAL A 90 -5.68 7.27 17.51
CA VAL A 90 -6.58 8.43 17.60
C VAL A 90 -5.92 9.69 17.06
N CYS A 91 -4.66 9.94 17.42
CA CYS A 91 -3.92 11.11 16.94
C CYS A 91 -3.78 11.10 15.41
N ILE A 92 -3.32 9.98 14.85
CA ILE A 92 -3.17 9.81 13.40
C ILE A 92 -4.52 9.96 12.71
N GLY A 93 -5.56 9.29 13.22
CA GLY A 93 -6.91 9.36 12.66
C GLY A 93 -7.50 10.78 12.69
N CYS A 94 -7.31 11.52 13.78
CA CYS A 94 -7.76 12.92 13.88
C CYS A 94 -7.05 13.83 12.88
N VAL A 95 -5.72 13.72 12.76
CA VAL A 95 -4.94 14.51 11.79
C VAL A 95 -5.41 14.21 10.38
N GLY A 96 -5.56 12.92 10.04
CA GLY A 96 -6.06 12.49 8.72
C GLY A 96 -7.48 13.01 8.43
N ALA A 97 -8.39 12.93 9.40
CA ALA A 97 -9.75 13.42 9.24
C ALA A 97 -9.82 14.95 9.02
N VAL A 98 -9.07 15.71 9.82
CA VAL A 98 -8.97 17.18 9.66
C VAL A 98 -8.44 17.53 8.28
N TYR A 99 -7.36 16.89 7.87
CA TYR A 99 -6.76 17.14 6.57
C TYR A 99 -7.73 16.82 5.41
N ALA A 100 -8.41 15.69 5.47
CA ALA A 100 -9.34 15.27 4.43
C ALA A 100 -10.57 16.19 4.33
N VAL A 101 -11.15 16.57 5.47
CA VAL A 101 -12.34 17.44 5.51
C VAL A 101 -12.02 18.84 4.96
N PHE A 102 -10.90 19.43 5.36
CA PHE A 102 -10.52 20.78 4.93
C PHE A 102 -9.79 20.82 3.60
N GLY A 103 -9.04 19.77 3.25
CA GLY A 103 -8.22 19.74 2.04
C GLY A 103 -8.93 19.28 0.78
N GLY A 104 -9.95 18.45 0.92
CA GLY A 104 -10.69 17.85 -0.19
C GLY A 104 -9.82 17.00 -1.13
N LEU A 105 -10.42 16.49 -2.21
CA LEU A 105 -9.77 15.55 -3.14
C LEU A 105 -8.49 16.11 -3.78
N ARG A 106 -8.44 17.42 -4.06
CA ARG A 106 -7.28 18.04 -4.70
C ARG A 106 -6.05 18.06 -3.78
N ALA A 107 -6.23 18.40 -2.52
CA ALA A 107 -5.14 18.43 -1.55
C ALA A 107 -4.63 17.01 -1.28
N VAL A 108 -5.54 16.04 -1.16
CA VAL A 108 -5.19 14.62 -1.03
C VAL A 108 -4.36 14.16 -2.23
N ALA A 109 -4.77 14.45 -3.46
CA ALA A 109 -4.03 14.04 -4.66
C ALA A 109 -2.61 14.65 -4.75
N ILE A 110 -2.44 15.91 -4.33
CA ILE A 110 -1.12 16.55 -4.29
C ILE A 110 -0.23 15.88 -3.25
N SER A 111 -0.75 15.63 -2.06
CA SER A 111 -0.02 14.97 -0.98
C SER A 111 0.33 13.52 -1.36
N ASP A 112 -0.59 12.77 -1.96
CA ASP A 112 -0.33 11.42 -2.47
C ASP A 112 0.82 11.41 -3.48
N THR A 113 0.92 12.43 -4.33
CA THR A 113 2.00 12.54 -5.30
C THR A 113 3.35 12.75 -4.62
N LEU A 114 3.41 13.65 -3.63
CA LEU A 114 4.63 13.90 -2.86
C LEU A 114 5.06 12.64 -2.08
N ASN A 115 4.11 12.00 -1.39
CA ASN A 115 4.35 10.76 -0.67
C ASN A 115 4.75 9.63 -1.61
N GLY A 116 4.14 9.53 -2.80
CA GLY A 116 4.49 8.54 -3.81
C GLY A 116 5.95 8.66 -4.28
N VAL A 117 6.43 9.88 -4.51
CA VAL A 117 7.85 10.12 -4.84
C VAL A 117 8.75 9.71 -3.67
N GLY A 118 8.40 10.08 -2.45
CA GLY A 118 9.13 9.69 -1.26
C GLY A 118 9.20 8.17 -1.10
N LEU A 119 8.09 7.47 -1.28
CA LEU A 119 8.02 6.00 -1.24
C LEU A 119 8.88 5.34 -2.32
N LEU A 120 8.92 5.88 -3.53
CA LEU A 120 9.79 5.36 -4.59
C LEU A 120 11.26 5.48 -4.21
N ILE A 121 11.67 6.63 -3.67
CA ILE A 121 13.05 6.85 -3.21
C ILE A 121 13.40 5.85 -2.11
N ILE A 122 12.57 5.74 -1.08
CA ILE A 122 12.80 4.85 0.06
C ILE A 122 12.69 3.38 -0.37
N GLY A 123 11.68 3.04 -1.16
CA GLY A 123 11.47 1.68 -1.65
C GLY A 123 12.61 1.14 -2.50
N ILE A 124 13.39 2.01 -3.15
CA ILE A 124 14.62 1.63 -3.84
C ILE A 124 15.82 1.66 -2.87
N ALA A 125 15.90 2.66 -1.99
CA ALA A 125 17.02 2.82 -1.08
C ALA A 125 17.10 1.68 -0.05
N VAL A 126 15.99 1.28 0.55
CA VAL A 126 15.97 0.23 1.59
C VAL A 126 16.49 -1.12 1.10
N PRO A 127 16.06 -1.68 -0.06
CA PRO A 127 16.67 -2.90 -0.59
C PRO A 127 18.16 -2.77 -0.85
N LEU A 128 18.61 -1.65 -1.44
CA LEU A 128 20.03 -1.45 -1.78
C LEU A 128 20.89 -1.32 -0.53
N LEU A 129 20.48 -0.52 0.44
CA LEU A 129 21.19 -0.37 1.70
C LEU A 129 21.12 -1.65 2.54
N GLY A 130 20.00 -2.35 2.53
CA GLY A 130 19.85 -3.64 3.20
C GLY A 130 20.76 -4.71 2.61
N LEU A 131 20.89 -4.80 1.28
CA LEU A 131 21.85 -5.69 0.62
C LEU A 131 23.29 -5.31 0.97
N SER A 132 23.60 -4.03 1.02
CA SER A 132 24.93 -3.56 1.44
C SER A 132 25.23 -3.93 2.89
N ALA A 133 24.27 -3.79 3.79
CA ALA A 133 24.43 -4.18 5.19
C ALA A 133 24.61 -5.70 5.34
N LEU A 134 23.81 -6.50 4.63
CA LEU A 134 23.92 -7.96 4.64
C LEU A 134 25.25 -8.45 4.05
N GLY A 135 25.77 -7.76 3.02
CA GLY A 135 27.04 -8.08 2.33
C GLY A 135 28.25 -7.34 2.87
N ASN A 136 28.23 -6.88 4.14
CA ASN A 136 29.38 -6.18 4.78
C ASN A 136 29.93 -5.01 3.96
N GLY A 137 29.04 -4.21 3.35
CA GLY A 137 29.39 -3.05 2.53
C GLY A 137 29.33 -3.30 1.02
N SER A 138 29.10 -4.54 0.56
CA SER A 138 28.99 -4.90 -0.86
C SER A 138 27.56 -5.34 -1.20
N ILE A 139 26.92 -4.62 -2.11
CA ILE A 139 25.57 -4.99 -2.64
C ILE A 139 25.65 -6.35 -3.37
N GLY A 140 26.75 -6.61 -4.10
CA GLY A 140 26.94 -7.85 -4.83
C GLY A 140 27.05 -9.07 -3.91
N GLU A 141 27.77 -8.96 -2.80
CA GLU A 141 27.84 -10.02 -1.79
C GLU A 141 26.49 -10.24 -1.09
N GLY A 142 25.79 -9.17 -0.73
CA GLY A 142 24.42 -9.25 -0.19
C GLY A 142 23.48 -9.96 -1.16
N LEU A 143 23.52 -9.63 -2.44
CA LEU A 143 22.74 -10.31 -3.46
C LEU A 143 23.12 -11.79 -3.58
N ASN A 144 24.40 -12.11 -3.54
CA ASN A 144 24.88 -13.50 -3.57
C ASN A 144 24.37 -14.30 -2.36
N ILE A 145 24.36 -13.72 -1.16
CA ILE A 145 23.82 -14.36 0.04
C ILE A 145 22.34 -14.72 -0.15
N ILE A 146 21.49 -13.78 -0.55
CA ILE A 146 20.06 -14.05 -0.71
C ILE A 146 19.74 -14.99 -1.87
N THR A 147 20.60 -15.07 -2.89
CA THR A 147 20.41 -15.97 -4.04
C THR A 147 21.02 -17.37 -3.85
N SER A 148 21.99 -17.53 -2.96
CA SER A 148 22.63 -18.83 -2.67
C SER A 148 22.09 -19.53 -1.43
N THR A 149 21.57 -18.76 -0.47
CA THR A 149 21.05 -19.29 0.80
C THR A 149 19.53 -19.12 0.83
N GLU A 150 18.80 -20.18 1.19
CA GLU A 150 17.33 -20.15 1.31
C GLU A 150 16.63 -19.66 0.02
N THR A 151 17.06 -20.14 -1.14
CA THR A 151 16.53 -19.76 -2.47
C THR A 151 15.01 -19.93 -2.60
N GLN A 152 14.41 -20.79 -1.77
CA GLN A 152 12.96 -20.97 -1.71
C GLN A 152 12.21 -19.69 -1.33
N LYS A 153 12.83 -18.78 -0.58
CA LYS A 153 12.26 -17.48 -0.20
C LYS A 153 12.13 -16.51 -1.37
N LEU A 154 12.87 -16.73 -2.44
CA LEU A 154 12.78 -15.97 -3.69
C LEU A 154 11.75 -16.56 -4.67
N ASN A 155 11.19 -17.73 -4.36
CA ASN A 155 10.22 -18.37 -5.23
C ASN A 155 8.86 -17.67 -5.11
N ALA A 156 8.49 -16.90 -6.12
CA ALA A 156 7.20 -16.22 -6.21
C ALA A 156 6.07 -17.14 -6.73
N ILE A 157 6.39 -18.39 -7.11
CA ILE A 157 5.42 -19.35 -7.63
C ILE A 157 5.00 -20.27 -6.48
N GLY A 158 3.81 -20.05 -5.94
CA GLY A 158 3.26 -20.88 -4.88
C GLY A 158 2.93 -22.30 -5.35
N SER A 159 3.31 -23.29 -4.54
CA SER A 159 2.90 -24.67 -4.72
C SER A 159 1.41 -24.85 -4.41
N SER A 160 0.85 -26.03 -4.70
CA SER A 160 -0.56 -26.33 -4.40
C SER A 160 -0.89 -26.36 -2.91
N THR A 161 0.13 -26.47 -2.05
CA THR A 161 0.02 -26.52 -0.58
C THR A 161 0.26 -25.17 0.09
N ASP A 162 0.73 -24.18 -0.65
CA ASP A 162 0.98 -22.84 -0.11
C ASP A 162 -0.33 -22.08 0.10
N PRO A 163 -0.36 -21.09 1.01
CA PRO A 163 -1.52 -20.24 1.26
C PRO A 163 -2.05 -19.54 0.01
N THR A 164 -1.18 -19.27 -0.97
CA THR A 164 -1.52 -18.67 -2.27
C THR A 164 -0.99 -19.53 -3.41
N PRO A 165 -1.68 -20.63 -3.77
CA PRO A 165 -1.28 -21.46 -4.90
C PRO A 165 -1.26 -20.70 -6.23
N PHE A 166 -0.36 -21.07 -7.13
CA PHE A 166 -0.22 -20.40 -8.44
C PHE A 166 -1.53 -20.30 -9.23
N GLY A 167 -2.38 -21.33 -9.14
CA GLY A 167 -3.68 -21.33 -9.81
C GLY A 167 -4.63 -20.21 -9.36
N THR A 168 -4.46 -19.66 -8.16
CA THR A 168 -5.28 -18.55 -7.67
C THR A 168 -5.07 -17.25 -8.44
N LEU A 169 -3.95 -17.10 -9.15
CA LEU A 169 -3.67 -15.95 -10.02
C LEU A 169 -4.74 -15.81 -11.12
N PHE A 170 -5.23 -16.91 -11.66
CA PHE A 170 -6.20 -16.93 -12.77
C PHE A 170 -7.66 -16.98 -12.30
N THR A 171 -7.89 -17.15 -11.01
CA THR A 171 -9.21 -17.23 -10.41
C THR A 171 -9.43 -16.10 -9.40
N GLY A 172 -9.36 -16.39 -8.11
CA GLY A 172 -9.67 -15.45 -7.04
C GLY A 172 -8.88 -14.14 -7.10
N MET A 173 -7.55 -14.22 -7.33
CA MET A 173 -6.69 -13.03 -7.39
C MET A 173 -7.00 -12.13 -8.58
N LEU A 174 -7.33 -12.70 -9.74
CA LEU A 174 -7.70 -11.93 -10.92
C LEU A 174 -8.99 -11.12 -10.65
N PHE A 175 -10.03 -11.78 -10.14
CA PHE A 175 -11.30 -11.10 -9.84
C PHE A 175 -11.16 -10.09 -8.71
N ALA A 176 -10.40 -10.40 -7.66
CA ALA A 176 -10.12 -9.46 -6.58
C ALA A 176 -9.39 -8.21 -7.07
N ASN A 177 -8.39 -8.37 -7.95
CA ASN A 177 -7.68 -7.23 -8.53
C ASN A 177 -8.54 -6.44 -9.53
N LEU A 178 -9.37 -7.10 -10.33
CA LEU A 178 -10.33 -6.40 -11.20
C LEU A 178 -11.32 -5.59 -10.36
N PHE A 179 -11.86 -6.17 -9.28
CA PHE A 179 -12.70 -5.42 -8.35
C PHE A 179 -11.95 -4.22 -7.79
N TYR A 180 -10.77 -4.42 -7.22
CA TYR A 180 -10.02 -3.38 -6.53
C TYR A 180 -9.61 -2.23 -7.46
N TRP A 181 -9.07 -2.54 -8.65
CA TRP A 181 -8.51 -1.52 -9.56
C TRP A 181 -9.53 -0.92 -10.52
N CYS A 182 -10.64 -1.62 -10.79
CA CYS A 182 -11.60 -1.18 -11.79
C CYS A 182 -12.94 -0.70 -11.21
N THR A 183 -13.32 -1.13 -10.01
CA THR A 183 -14.64 -0.84 -9.45
C THR A 183 -14.62 -0.31 -8.02
N ASN A 184 -13.51 -0.38 -7.32
CA ASN A 184 -13.40 0.15 -5.98
C ASN A 184 -13.42 1.69 -6.01
N GLN A 185 -14.43 2.29 -5.38
CA GLN A 185 -14.65 3.74 -5.37
C GLN A 185 -13.40 4.52 -4.95
N TYR A 186 -12.71 4.05 -3.95
CA TYR A 186 -11.50 4.64 -3.41
C TYR A 186 -10.40 4.81 -4.48
N VAL A 187 -10.21 3.81 -5.35
CA VAL A 187 -9.17 3.83 -6.40
C VAL A 187 -9.63 4.64 -7.61
N ILE A 188 -10.88 4.42 -8.07
CA ILE A 188 -11.37 5.04 -9.31
C ILE A 188 -11.67 6.53 -9.16
N GLN A 189 -11.98 7.01 -7.95
CA GLN A 189 -12.34 8.40 -7.71
C GLN A 189 -11.26 9.39 -8.17
N ARG A 190 -9.99 9.05 -7.95
CA ARG A 190 -8.86 9.87 -8.41
C ARG A 190 -8.75 9.88 -9.92
N THR A 191 -9.01 8.75 -10.55
CA THR A 191 -8.97 8.60 -12.03
C THR A 191 -10.13 9.32 -12.71
N LEU A 192 -11.31 9.31 -12.09
CA LEU A 192 -12.48 10.06 -12.57
C LEU A 192 -12.29 11.58 -12.48
N GLY A 193 -11.44 12.06 -11.58
CA GLY A 193 -11.03 13.46 -11.50
C GLY A 193 -10.04 13.92 -12.58
N ALA A 194 -9.65 13.06 -13.52
CA ALA A 194 -8.71 13.41 -14.59
C ALA A 194 -9.34 14.42 -15.58
N LYS A 195 -8.51 15.30 -16.12
CA LYS A 195 -8.92 16.37 -17.04
C LYS A 195 -9.61 15.84 -18.31
N ASN A 196 -9.17 14.72 -18.81
CA ASN A 196 -9.72 14.04 -20.00
C ASN A 196 -9.35 12.55 -19.98
N LEU A 197 -9.95 11.78 -20.90
CA LEU A 197 -9.72 10.34 -21.01
C LEU A 197 -8.24 10.00 -21.20
N ALA A 198 -7.52 10.72 -22.05
CA ALA A 198 -6.12 10.42 -22.36
C ALA A 198 -5.21 10.59 -21.14
N GLU A 199 -5.42 11.65 -20.34
CA GLU A 199 -4.67 11.87 -19.09
C GLU A 199 -5.03 10.82 -18.02
N GLY A 200 -6.31 10.45 -17.91
CA GLY A 200 -6.74 9.37 -17.04
C GLY A 200 -6.11 8.03 -17.43
N GLN A 201 -6.11 7.68 -18.70
CA GLN A 201 -5.47 6.45 -19.21
C GLN A 201 -3.96 6.43 -18.93
N LYS A 202 -3.26 7.54 -19.21
CA LYS A 202 -1.82 7.66 -18.91
C LYS A 202 -1.54 7.46 -17.42
N GLY A 203 -2.32 8.10 -16.54
CA GLY A 203 -2.17 7.97 -15.09
C GLY A 203 -2.36 6.53 -14.61
N VAL A 204 -3.41 5.85 -15.08
CA VAL A 204 -3.69 4.46 -14.73
C VAL A 204 -2.61 3.51 -15.23
N LEU A 205 -2.17 3.66 -16.49
CA LEU A 205 -1.10 2.84 -17.06
C LEU A 205 0.25 3.09 -16.37
N PHE A 206 0.52 4.33 -15.99
CA PHE A 206 1.71 4.68 -15.22
C PHE A 206 1.70 4.03 -13.83
N SER A 207 0.54 4.02 -13.15
CA SER A 207 0.40 3.28 -11.90
C SER A 207 0.60 1.77 -12.09
N GLY A 208 0.12 1.20 -13.19
CA GLY A 208 0.35 -0.20 -13.56
C GLY A 208 1.83 -0.53 -13.76
N PHE A 209 2.60 0.38 -14.36
CA PHE A 209 4.04 0.24 -14.49
C PHE A 209 4.73 0.16 -13.12
N PHE A 210 4.36 1.04 -12.18
CA PHE A 210 4.92 0.98 -10.82
C PHE A 210 4.56 -0.30 -10.08
N LYS A 211 3.42 -0.93 -10.37
CA LYS A 211 3.05 -2.24 -9.81
C LYS A 211 4.08 -3.33 -10.07
N VAL A 212 4.81 -3.25 -11.18
CA VAL A 212 5.88 -4.18 -11.48
C VAL A 212 7.11 -3.96 -10.59
N LEU A 213 7.32 -2.74 -10.10
CA LEU A 213 8.42 -2.41 -9.20
C LEU A 213 8.12 -2.73 -7.72
N VAL A 214 6.84 -2.75 -7.32
CA VAL A 214 6.43 -2.98 -5.92
C VAL A 214 7.01 -4.28 -5.34
N PRO A 215 7.04 -5.44 -6.02
CA PRO A 215 7.68 -6.64 -5.49
C PRO A 215 9.15 -6.44 -5.11
N PHE A 216 9.91 -5.74 -5.93
CA PHE A 216 11.29 -5.41 -5.61
C PHE A 216 11.39 -4.54 -4.35
N MET A 217 10.53 -3.55 -4.22
CA MET A 217 10.53 -2.59 -3.11
C MET A 217 10.05 -3.19 -1.78
N MET A 218 9.21 -4.23 -1.83
CA MET A 218 8.57 -4.82 -0.63
C MET A 218 9.08 -6.22 -0.31
N MET A 219 9.27 -7.08 -1.30
CA MET A 219 9.67 -8.47 -1.07
C MET A 219 11.16 -8.61 -0.76
N ILE A 220 12.03 -7.89 -1.47
CA ILE A 220 13.48 -7.95 -1.23
C ILE A 220 13.84 -7.52 0.20
N PRO A 221 13.33 -6.40 0.76
CA PRO A 221 13.53 -6.09 2.17
C PRO A 221 13.07 -7.19 3.13
N GLY A 222 11.95 -7.85 2.84
CA GLY A 222 11.46 -8.97 3.63
C GLY A 222 12.44 -10.15 3.64
N VAL A 223 13.03 -10.50 2.49
CA VAL A 223 14.07 -11.54 2.38
C VAL A 223 15.34 -11.12 3.11
N ILE A 224 15.76 -9.87 2.97
CA ILE A 224 16.92 -9.32 3.69
C ILE A 224 16.71 -9.39 5.20
N ALA A 225 15.56 -8.94 5.69
CA ALA A 225 15.21 -8.98 7.11
C ALA A 225 15.21 -10.43 7.65
N PHE A 226 14.73 -11.38 6.87
CA PHE A 226 14.81 -12.80 7.22
C PHE A 226 16.25 -13.28 7.40
N HIS A 227 17.17 -12.90 6.51
CA HIS A 227 18.58 -13.28 6.61
C HIS A 227 19.31 -12.55 7.76
N MET A 228 18.94 -11.29 8.06
CA MET A 228 19.55 -10.51 9.14
C MET A 228 19.07 -10.93 10.53
N TYR A 229 17.78 -11.19 10.67
CA TYR A 229 17.16 -11.38 11.98
C TYR A 229 16.72 -12.82 12.26
N GLY A 230 16.46 -13.61 11.21
CA GLY A 230 15.99 -14.98 11.31
C GLY A 230 14.70 -15.13 12.16
N PRO A 231 14.61 -16.20 12.97
CA PRO A 231 13.47 -16.41 13.87
C PRO A 231 13.51 -15.53 15.14
N GLY A 232 14.46 -14.59 15.25
CA GLY A 232 14.64 -13.74 16.45
C GLY A 232 13.62 -12.62 16.58
N LEU A 233 12.78 -12.38 15.56
CA LEU A 233 11.71 -11.36 15.61
C LEU A 233 10.48 -11.87 16.38
N ALA A 234 9.99 -11.06 17.31
CA ALA A 234 8.80 -11.38 18.10
C ALA A 234 7.55 -11.54 17.22
N THR A 235 7.42 -10.76 16.15
CA THR A 235 6.36 -10.85 15.14
C THR A 235 6.91 -10.48 13.77
N ILE A 236 6.27 -11.01 12.72
CA ILE A 236 6.66 -10.73 11.32
C ILE A 236 6.47 -9.24 10.98
N ASP A 237 5.49 -8.57 11.59
CA ASP A 237 5.18 -7.16 11.35
C ASP A 237 6.33 -6.22 11.77
N LEU A 238 7.23 -6.69 12.62
CA LEU A 238 8.41 -5.95 13.09
C LEU A 238 9.58 -5.96 12.07
N ALA A 239 9.57 -6.88 11.12
CA ALA A 239 10.71 -7.10 10.22
C ALA A 239 11.09 -5.87 9.40
N TYR A 240 10.11 -5.22 8.78
CA TYR A 240 10.35 -4.07 7.92
C TYR A 240 10.72 -2.80 8.72
N PRO A 241 10.01 -2.42 9.79
CA PRO A 241 10.41 -1.30 10.64
C PRO A 241 11.79 -1.47 11.26
N GLN A 242 12.15 -2.68 11.71
CA GLN A 242 13.46 -2.95 12.27
C GLN A 242 14.57 -2.82 11.21
N LEU A 243 14.35 -3.37 10.03
CA LEU A 243 15.30 -3.22 8.91
C LEU A 243 15.55 -1.74 8.58
N ILE A 244 14.50 -0.94 8.55
CA ILE A 244 14.61 0.50 8.30
C ILE A 244 15.45 1.18 9.37
N ARG A 245 15.20 0.89 10.63
CA ARG A 245 15.94 1.45 11.77
C ARG A 245 17.43 1.13 11.70
N ASP A 246 17.77 -0.10 11.30
CA ASP A 246 19.16 -0.57 11.30
C ASP A 246 19.93 -0.15 10.04
N VAL A 247 19.24 0.06 8.93
CA VAL A 247 19.85 0.28 7.61
C VAL A 247 19.83 1.75 7.19
N LEU A 248 18.78 2.50 7.57
CA LEU A 248 18.67 3.91 7.21
C LEU A 248 19.43 4.81 8.18
N PRO A 249 20.15 5.84 7.68
CA PRO A 249 20.71 6.88 8.52
C PRO A 249 19.61 7.64 9.29
N VAL A 250 19.89 8.09 10.49
CA VAL A 250 18.93 8.74 11.39
C VAL A 250 18.14 9.88 10.73
N TYR A 251 18.78 10.68 9.88
CA TYR A 251 18.11 11.76 9.16
C TYR A 251 17.11 11.24 8.09
N ALA A 252 17.36 10.08 7.51
CA ALA A 252 16.46 9.47 6.52
C ALA A 252 15.27 8.76 7.18
N THR A 253 15.40 8.33 8.44
CA THR A 253 14.31 7.71 9.19
C THR A 253 13.13 8.67 9.39
N GLY A 254 13.40 9.96 9.68
CA GLY A 254 12.35 10.98 9.76
C GLY A 254 11.62 11.22 8.44
N PHE A 255 12.35 11.21 7.31
CA PHE A 255 11.75 11.31 5.98
C PHE A 255 10.91 10.07 5.65
N PHE A 256 11.38 8.88 6.01
CA PHE A 256 10.61 7.64 5.87
C PHE A 256 9.29 7.72 6.64
N LEU A 257 9.34 8.11 7.90
CA LEU A 257 8.15 8.25 8.74
C LEU A 257 7.13 9.23 8.18
N ALA A 258 7.59 10.39 7.72
CA ALA A 258 6.69 11.36 7.11
C ALA A 258 5.96 10.78 5.89
N ASN A 259 6.64 9.93 5.10
CA ASN A 259 6.04 9.26 3.96
C ASN A 259 5.14 8.09 4.37
N ASP A 260 5.54 7.27 5.34
CA ASP A 260 4.74 6.13 5.82
C ASP A 260 3.45 6.58 6.50
N ILE A 261 3.52 7.58 7.38
CA ILE A 261 2.33 8.22 7.96
C ILE A 261 1.49 8.86 6.87
N GLY A 262 2.10 9.55 5.92
CA GLY A 262 1.43 10.13 4.78
C GLY A 262 0.66 9.08 3.99
N VAL A 263 1.28 7.97 3.64
CA VAL A 263 0.64 6.88 2.88
C VAL A 263 -0.44 6.19 3.68
N SER A 264 -0.21 5.88 4.94
CA SER A 264 -1.23 5.25 5.80
C SER A 264 -2.46 6.14 5.98
N GLN A 265 -2.28 7.47 5.98
CA GLN A 265 -3.38 8.42 6.08
C GLN A 265 -4.09 8.70 4.75
N PHE A 266 -3.34 8.73 3.64
CA PHE A 266 -3.86 9.19 2.34
C PHE A 266 -4.36 8.08 1.42
N GLN A 267 -4.10 6.83 1.72
CA GLN A 267 -4.73 5.73 1.00
C GLN A 267 -6.24 5.63 1.25
N TRP A 268 -6.82 6.37 2.21
CA TRP A 268 -8.16 6.14 2.75
C TRP A 268 -9.17 7.27 2.58
N PHE A 269 -8.76 8.42 2.08
CA PHE A 269 -9.62 9.55 1.75
C PHE A 269 -9.53 9.92 0.27
#